data_b91df83d4ebc027f51937778a6481707
#
_entry.id   b91df83d4ebc027f51937778a6481707
#
_cell.length_a   1.000
_cell.length_b   1.000
_cell.length_c   1.000
_cell.angle_alpha   90.00
_cell.angle_beta   90.00
_cell.angle_gamma   90.00
#
_symmetry.space_group_name_H-M   'P 1'
#
loop_
_entity.id
_entity.type
_entity.pdbx_description
1 polymer ?
#
loop_
_entity_poly.entity_id
_entity_poly.type
_entity_poly.pdbx_seq_one_letter_code
_entity_poly.pdbx_strand_id
1 'polypeptide(L)'
;MGRGSPRLVLVASADSSTAISYRGRIAPSPTGYLHVGHARTFFTAWQRARDAGGTLVLRMDDLDAERSRSAYAEAALEDLRWLGIDWQEGPDVGGPHAPYTQSQRGGLYRAAWRTLLARGFLYPCRCSRKDLATAAAAPHEADPGPDAADDEPLYPGTCRPPLRGAPLHGAAPWTKAEVEAGGANWRFRVPDGEAIEFADGNLGPQCFVAGVDFGDFVVWRREGTPSYQLACVVDDAAMRITEVVRGADLLKSTARQILLNRALGHANPAWHHCALVVDRNGRRLAKRHDALSLRTLRQRGLTPMNILSAELPVEV
;
A
#
# COMPACT_ATOMS: atom_id res chain seq x y z
N MET A 1 -12.30 76.33 5.54
CA MET A 1 -11.08 75.50 5.71
C MET A 1 -11.57 74.09 6.15
N GLY A 2 -11.84 73.24 5.18
CA GLY A 2 -12.29 71.88 5.45
C GLY A 2 -11.15 70.91 5.36
N ARG A 3 -10.84 70.21 6.46
CA ARG A 3 -9.83 69.15 6.48
C ARG A 3 -10.48 67.83 6.12
N GLY A 4 -10.16 67.31 4.91
CA GLY A 4 -10.53 65.98 4.50
C GLY A 4 -9.71 64.90 5.21
N SER A 5 -10.36 63.99 5.91
CA SER A 5 -9.76 62.78 6.46
C SER A 5 -9.45 61.78 5.35
N PRO A 6 -8.26 61.14 5.35
CA PRO A 6 -7.97 60.08 4.39
C PRO A 6 -8.73 58.81 4.79
N ARG A 7 -9.53 58.27 3.83
CA ARG A 7 -10.10 56.92 3.93
C ARG A 7 -9.00 55.89 3.76
N LEU A 8 -8.76 55.11 4.82
CA LEU A 8 -7.98 53.90 4.74
C LEU A 8 -8.74 52.87 3.88
N VAL A 9 -8.17 52.50 2.72
CA VAL A 9 -8.61 51.36 1.92
C VAL A 9 -7.92 50.15 2.51
N LEU A 10 -8.68 49.31 3.23
CA LEU A 10 -8.21 47.97 3.61
C LEU A 10 -8.16 47.12 2.33
N VAL A 11 -6.95 46.89 1.84
CA VAL A 11 -6.69 45.85 0.84
C VAL A 11 -6.69 44.51 1.60
N ALA A 12 -7.78 43.77 1.46
CA ALA A 12 -7.84 42.39 1.90
C ALA A 12 -6.80 41.58 1.08
N SER A 13 -5.69 41.24 1.69
CA SER A 13 -4.77 40.24 1.16
C SER A 13 -5.52 38.89 1.21
N ALA A 14 -5.95 38.43 0.05
CA ALA A 14 -6.38 37.04 -0.13
C ALA A 14 -5.12 36.17 0.03
N ASP A 15 -4.89 35.68 1.25
CA ASP A 15 -4.01 34.55 1.50
C ASP A 15 -4.66 33.35 0.84
N SER A 16 -4.32 33.10 -0.43
CA SER A 16 -4.59 31.83 -1.09
C SER A 16 -3.62 30.78 -0.52
N SER A 17 -3.89 30.35 0.71
CA SER A 17 -3.44 29.04 1.17
C SER A 17 -3.95 28.04 0.12
N THR A 18 -3.06 27.53 -0.72
CA THR A 18 -3.35 26.42 -1.64
C THR A 18 -3.64 25.20 -0.78
N ALA A 19 -4.89 25.06 -0.36
CA ALA A 19 -5.38 23.86 0.31
C ALA A 19 -5.04 22.69 -0.62
N ILE A 20 -4.25 21.75 -0.10
CA ILE A 20 -3.90 20.53 -0.87
C ILE A 20 -5.21 19.84 -1.19
N SER A 21 -5.57 19.81 -2.47
CA SER A 21 -6.80 19.14 -2.93
C SER A 21 -6.72 17.65 -2.57
N TYR A 22 -7.83 17.10 -2.07
CA TYR A 22 -7.92 15.67 -1.77
C TYR A 22 -7.60 14.82 -3.01
N ARG A 23 -6.75 13.80 -2.81
CA ARG A 23 -6.43 12.81 -3.83
C ARG A 23 -6.43 11.42 -3.20
N GLY A 24 -7.47 10.63 -3.50
CA GLY A 24 -7.58 9.22 -3.15
C GLY A 24 -7.09 8.33 -4.28
N ARG A 25 -6.93 7.03 -3.98
CA ARG A 25 -6.65 6.03 -5.00
C ARG A 25 -7.38 4.72 -4.74
N ILE A 26 -7.74 4.03 -5.83
CA ILE A 26 -8.08 2.62 -5.88
C ILE A 26 -6.97 1.88 -6.63
N ALA A 27 -6.54 0.72 -6.11
CA ALA A 27 -5.35 0.05 -6.60
C ALA A 27 -5.57 -1.47 -6.71
N PRO A 28 -6.37 -1.94 -7.70
CA PRO A 28 -6.59 -3.37 -7.91
C PRO A 28 -5.32 -4.07 -8.40
N SER A 29 -5.05 -5.28 -7.86
CA SER A 29 -4.04 -6.18 -8.39
C SER A 29 -4.70 -7.19 -9.32
N PRO A 30 -4.34 -7.26 -10.61
CA PRO A 30 -5.01 -8.08 -11.62
C PRO A 30 -4.56 -9.55 -11.55
N THR A 31 -4.58 -10.14 -10.35
CA THR A 31 -4.21 -11.54 -10.06
C THR A 31 -5.41 -12.45 -9.89
N GLY A 32 -6.61 -11.94 -10.10
CA GLY A 32 -7.92 -12.59 -10.02
C GLY A 32 -9.04 -11.57 -10.14
N TYR A 33 -10.28 -12.06 -10.21
CA TYR A 33 -11.45 -11.19 -10.25
C TYR A 33 -11.65 -10.44 -8.92
N LEU A 34 -12.25 -9.24 -9.01
CA LEU A 34 -12.64 -8.49 -7.81
C LEU A 34 -13.74 -9.24 -7.05
N HIS A 35 -13.69 -9.15 -5.74
CA HIS A 35 -14.70 -9.72 -4.83
C HIS A 35 -15.34 -8.63 -3.97
N VAL A 36 -16.36 -8.97 -3.19
CA VAL A 36 -17.14 -8.05 -2.38
C VAL A 36 -16.27 -7.17 -1.46
N GLY A 37 -15.22 -7.74 -0.85
CA GLY A 37 -14.30 -6.96 0.00
C GLY A 37 -13.60 -5.84 -0.77
N HIS A 38 -13.17 -6.11 -2.02
CA HIS A 38 -12.62 -5.07 -2.89
C HIS A 38 -13.67 -4.01 -3.23
N ALA A 39 -14.90 -4.45 -3.61
CA ALA A 39 -15.98 -3.54 -3.98
C ALA A 39 -16.26 -2.53 -2.87
N ARG A 40 -16.43 -2.99 -1.63
CA ARG A 40 -16.73 -2.14 -0.48
C ARG A 40 -15.58 -1.19 -0.16
N THR A 41 -14.35 -1.66 -0.18
CA THR A 41 -13.17 -0.83 0.06
C THR A 41 -12.99 0.24 -1.02
N PHE A 42 -13.15 -0.14 -2.30
CA PHE A 42 -13.00 0.80 -3.42
C PHE A 42 -14.15 1.79 -3.49
N PHE A 43 -15.37 1.36 -3.14
CA PHE A 43 -16.51 2.25 -3.03
C PHE A 43 -16.30 3.28 -1.89
N THR A 44 -15.77 2.86 -0.75
CA THR A 44 -15.41 3.80 0.34
C THR A 44 -14.37 4.82 -0.14
N ALA A 45 -13.32 4.39 -0.86
CA ALA A 45 -12.32 5.31 -1.42
C ALA A 45 -12.93 6.31 -2.41
N TRP A 46 -13.83 5.85 -3.28
CA TRP A 46 -14.55 6.68 -4.23
C TRP A 46 -15.47 7.69 -3.53
N GLN A 47 -16.26 7.24 -2.56
CA GLN A 47 -17.18 8.09 -1.82
C GLN A 47 -16.42 9.21 -1.10
N ARG A 48 -15.32 8.88 -0.41
CA ARG A 48 -14.48 9.87 0.29
C ARG A 48 -13.87 10.89 -0.67
N ALA A 49 -13.41 10.47 -1.84
CA ALA A 49 -12.91 11.39 -2.86
C ALA A 49 -14.02 12.31 -3.38
N ARG A 50 -15.21 11.79 -3.61
CA ARG A 50 -16.38 12.54 -4.08
C ARG A 50 -16.85 13.54 -3.02
N ASP A 51 -16.99 13.11 -1.76
CA ASP A 51 -17.44 13.97 -0.65
C ASP A 51 -16.47 15.13 -0.40
N ALA A 52 -15.18 14.89 -0.63
CA ALA A 52 -14.14 15.92 -0.55
C ALA A 52 -14.02 16.81 -1.81
N GLY A 53 -14.82 16.56 -2.85
CA GLY A 53 -14.67 17.25 -4.15
C GLY A 53 -13.28 17.06 -4.78
N GLY A 54 -12.64 15.92 -4.49
CA GLY A 54 -11.26 15.63 -4.84
C GLY A 54 -11.11 14.78 -6.10
N THR A 55 -9.90 14.27 -6.30
CA THR A 55 -9.53 13.40 -7.42
C THR A 55 -9.43 11.95 -6.94
N LEU A 56 -10.00 11.02 -7.67
CA LEU A 56 -9.75 9.60 -7.50
C LEU A 56 -8.83 9.11 -8.61
N VAL A 57 -7.75 8.44 -8.22
CA VAL A 57 -6.77 7.82 -9.11
C VAL A 57 -7.01 6.31 -9.16
N LEU A 58 -7.11 5.74 -10.34
CA LEU A 58 -7.03 4.28 -10.51
C LEU A 58 -5.61 3.90 -10.88
N ARG A 59 -4.99 3.01 -10.10
CA ARG A 59 -3.67 2.44 -10.38
C ARG A 59 -3.77 0.93 -10.50
N MET A 60 -3.20 0.36 -11.56
CA MET A 60 -3.14 -1.09 -11.74
C MET A 60 -1.86 -1.63 -11.09
N ASP A 61 -2.01 -2.38 -9.99
CA ASP A 61 -0.89 -2.92 -9.22
C ASP A 61 -0.52 -4.33 -9.71
N ASP A 62 0.19 -4.41 -10.85
CA ASP A 62 0.48 -5.62 -11.64
C ASP A 62 1.92 -6.15 -11.50
N LEU A 63 2.61 -5.85 -10.40
CA LEU A 63 4.00 -6.27 -10.17
C LEU A 63 4.20 -7.78 -10.02
N ASP A 64 3.14 -8.52 -9.75
CA ASP A 64 3.18 -9.99 -9.73
C ASP A 64 2.99 -10.53 -11.15
N ALA A 65 4.06 -10.56 -11.93
CA ALA A 65 4.03 -10.96 -13.33
C ALA A 65 3.57 -12.41 -13.55
N GLU A 66 3.77 -13.29 -12.56
CA GLU A 66 3.37 -14.70 -12.66
C GLU A 66 1.85 -14.88 -12.58
N ARG A 67 1.16 -14.04 -11.78
CA ARG A 67 -0.28 -14.13 -11.56
C ARG A 67 -1.09 -13.06 -12.26
N SER A 68 -0.48 -11.94 -12.62
CA SER A 68 -1.18 -10.84 -13.31
C SER A 68 -1.59 -11.23 -14.73
N ARG A 69 -2.84 -10.90 -15.09
CA ARG A 69 -3.40 -11.16 -16.43
C ARG A 69 -4.17 -9.94 -16.91
N SER A 70 -4.04 -9.60 -18.20
CA SER A 70 -4.80 -8.50 -18.83
C SER A 70 -6.32 -8.69 -18.68
N ALA A 71 -6.80 -9.92 -18.82
CA ALA A 71 -8.21 -10.23 -18.63
C ALA A 71 -8.75 -9.87 -17.23
N TYR A 72 -7.93 -9.99 -16.18
CA TYR A 72 -8.33 -9.56 -14.83
C TYR A 72 -8.26 -8.04 -14.68
N ALA A 73 -7.31 -7.38 -15.36
CA ALA A 73 -7.25 -5.92 -15.37
C ALA A 73 -8.47 -5.32 -16.07
N GLU A 74 -8.84 -5.84 -17.24
CA GLU A 74 -10.02 -5.43 -17.99
C GLU A 74 -11.31 -5.68 -17.18
N ALA A 75 -11.44 -6.89 -16.58
CA ALA A 75 -12.57 -7.21 -15.74
C ALA A 75 -12.67 -6.29 -14.50
N ALA A 76 -11.55 -5.89 -13.91
CA ALA A 76 -11.55 -4.93 -12.80
C ALA A 76 -12.11 -3.57 -13.22
N LEU A 77 -11.74 -3.05 -14.39
CA LEU A 77 -12.28 -1.80 -14.93
C LEU A 77 -13.80 -1.91 -15.20
N GLU A 78 -14.24 -3.03 -15.77
CA GLU A 78 -15.67 -3.28 -16.02
C GLU A 78 -16.47 -3.35 -14.71
N ASP A 79 -15.97 -4.11 -13.73
CA ASP A 79 -16.64 -4.31 -12.45
C ASP A 79 -16.73 -3.00 -11.66
N LEU A 80 -15.67 -2.18 -11.66
CA LEU A 80 -15.66 -0.87 -11.01
C LEU A 80 -16.70 0.07 -11.63
N ARG A 81 -16.77 0.14 -12.98
CA ARG A 81 -17.79 0.94 -13.68
C ARG A 81 -19.20 0.42 -13.41
N TRP A 82 -19.38 -0.89 -13.38
CA TRP A 82 -20.66 -1.50 -13.03
C TRP A 82 -21.11 -1.12 -11.61
N LEU A 83 -20.16 -1.01 -10.65
CA LEU A 83 -20.46 -0.53 -9.30
C LEU A 83 -20.79 0.97 -9.23
N GLY A 84 -20.67 1.71 -10.35
CA GLY A 84 -20.85 3.15 -10.39
C GLY A 84 -19.64 3.95 -9.89
N ILE A 85 -18.48 3.32 -9.81
CA ILE A 85 -17.21 3.96 -9.42
C ILE A 85 -16.57 4.55 -10.67
N ASP A 86 -16.35 5.85 -10.69
CA ASP A 86 -15.62 6.59 -11.71
C ASP A 86 -14.31 7.15 -11.13
N TRP A 87 -13.35 7.44 -12.01
CA TRP A 87 -12.05 8.00 -11.65
C TRP A 87 -11.60 9.02 -12.67
N GLN A 88 -10.80 9.99 -12.23
CA GLN A 88 -10.33 11.11 -13.06
C GLN A 88 -8.97 10.84 -13.69
N GLU A 89 -8.18 9.93 -13.10
CA GLU A 89 -6.86 9.54 -13.59
C GLU A 89 -6.71 8.02 -13.53
N GLY A 90 -6.12 7.42 -14.57
CA GLY A 90 -5.96 5.97 -14.60
C GLY A 90 -5.35 5.44 -15.90
N PRO A 91 -5.14 4.11 -16.03
CA PRO A 91 -4.49 3.53 -17.20
C PRO A 91 -5.31 3.66 -18.48
N ASP A 92 -6.61 3.84 -18.38
CA ASP A 92 -7.58 3.94 -19.46
C ASP A 92 -7.99 5.37 -19.79
N VAL A 93 -7.89 6.29 -18.85
CA VAL A 93 -8.26 7.72 -19.04
C VAL A 93 -7.05 8.64 -19.08
N GLY A 94 -5.85 8.14 -18.72
CA GLY A 94 -4.64 8.96 -18.66
C GLY A 94 -4.58 9.86 -17.43
N GLY A 95 -3.76 10.91 -17.50
CA GLY A 95 -3.58 11.90 -16.43
C GLY A 95 -2.13 12.37 -16.31
N PRO A 96 -1.86 13.36 -15.41
CA PRO A 96 -0.55 14.02 -15.32
C PRO A 96 0.54 13.16 -14.67
N HIS A 97 0.19 12.04 -14.02
CA HIS A 97 1.12 11.16 -13.32
C HIS A 97 1.32 9.80 -14.02
N ALA A 98 0.92 9.70 -15.29
CA ALA A 98 1.10 8.48 -16.09
C ALA A 98 2.57 8.00 -16.10
N PRO A 99 2.77 6.68 -16.30
CA PRO A 99 1.80 5.61 -16.43
C PRO A 99 1.15 5.23 -15.08
N TYR A 100 -0.09 4.70 -15.12
CA TYR A 100 -0.84 4.26 -13.95
C TYR A 100 -0.84 2.73 -13.77
N THR A 101 0.12 2.06 -14.39
CA THR A 101 0.36 0.62 -14.29
C THR A 101 1.74 0.40 -13.69
N GLN A 102 1.83 -0.35 -12.58
CA GLN A 102 3.07 -0.45 -11.81
C GLN A 102 4.23 -1.07 -12.59
N SER A 103 3.98 -2.08 -13.40
CA SER A 103 5.02 -2.71 -14.24
C SER A 103 5.74 -1.74 -15.18
N GLN A 104 5.10 -0.61 -15.53
CA GLN A 104 5.65 0.42 -16.39
C GLN A 104 6.45 1.50 -15.62
N ARG A 105 6.50 1.42 -14.28
CA ARG A 105 7.09 2.44 -13.40
C ARG A 105 8.44 2.02 -12.79
N GLY A 106 9.05 0.95 -13.29
CA GLY A 106 10.30 0.36 -12.74
C GLY A 106 11.45 1.34 -12.55
N GLY A 107 11.53 2.42 -13.35
CA GLY A 107 12.52 3.48 -13.20
C GLY A 107 12.40 4.24 -11.87
N LEU A 108 11.18 4.58 -11.46
CA LEU A 108 10.89 5.28 -10.19
C LEU A 108 11.28 4.41 -8.99
N TYR A 109 10.89 3.14 -9.01
CA TYR A 109 11.21 2.21 -7.92
C TYR A 109 12.70 1.99 -7.77
N ARG A 110 13.43 1.88 -8.88
CA ARG A 110 14.90 1.75 -8.88
C ARG A 110 15.59 2.99 -8.33
N ALA A 111 15.09 4.17 -8.65
CA ALA A 111 15.60 5.42 -8.10
C ALA A 111 15.39 5.49 -6.58
N ALA A 112 14.19 5.13 -6.08
CA ALA A 112 13.89 5.07 -4.65
C ALA A 112 14.76 4.02 -3.93
N TRP A 113 14.92 2.83 -4.49
CA TRP A 113 15.81 1.80 -3.96
C TRP A 113 17.26 2.29 -3.84
N ARG A 114 17.81 2.95 -4.88
CA ARG A 114 19.16 3.55 -4.84
C ARG A 114 19.28 4.60 -3.76
N THR A 115 18.26 5.44 -3.56
CA THR A 115 18.21 6.45 -2.50
C THR A 115 18.27 5.81 -1.12
N LEU A 116 17.45 4.78 -0.86
CA LEU A 116 17.46 4.05 0.39
C LEU A 116 18.81 3.38 0.65
N LEU A 117 19.40 2.78 -0.38
CA LEU A 117 20.72 2.14 -0.31
C LEU A 117 21.82 3.16 0.03
N ALA A 118 21.87 4.29 -0.69
CA ALA A 118 22.86 5.35 -0.47
C ALA A 118 22.74 5.95 0.95
N ARG A 119 21.54 6.01 1.51
CA ARG A 119 21.27 6.48 2.88
C ARG A 119 21.54 5.42 3.96
N GLY A 120 21.90 4.19 3.58
CA GLY A 120 22.27 3.13 4.51
C GLY A 120 21.07 2.43 5.18
N PHE A 121 19.86 2.58 4.64
CA PHE A 121 18.66 1.91 5.16
C PHE A 121 18.54 0.46 4.70
N LEU A 122 19.27 0.05 3.66
CA LEU A 122 19.12 -1.27 3.06
C LEU A 122 20.36 -2.14 3.29
N TYR A 123 20.09 -3.44 3.39
CA TYR A 123 21.11 -4.46 3.34
C TYR A 123 20.62 -5.68 2.54
N PRO A 124 21.52 -6.45 1.93
CA PRO A 124 21.17 -7.63 1.15
C PRO A 124 20.87 -8.83 2.04
N CYS A 125 19.91 -9.66 1.61
CA CYS A 125 19.48 -10.87 2.30
C CYS A 125 19.38 -12.03 1.32
N ARG A 126 20.07 -13.13 1.63
CA ARG A 126 20.09 -14.38 0.82
C ARG A 126 19.12 -15.44 1.34
N CYS A 127 18.46 -15.21 2.49
CA CYS A 127 17.53 -16.17 3.06
C CYS A 127 16.42 -16.55 2.07
N SER A 128 16.20 -17.85 1.92
CA SER A 128 15.04 -18.39 1.23
C SER A 128 13.79 -18.34 2.13
N ARG A 129 12.60 -18.54 1.54
CA ARG A 129 11.36 -18.70 2.31
C ARG A 129 11.45 -19.85 3.31
N LYS A 130 12.14 -20.94 2.93
CA LYS A 130 12.35 -22.10 3.80
C LYS A 130 13.22 -21.75 5.02
N ASP A 131 14.30 -20.97 4.83
CA ASP A 131 15.15 -20.51 5.93
C ASP A 131 14.36 -19.68 6.93
N LEU A 132 13.49 -18.79 6.43
CA LEU A 132 12.63 -17.95 7.27
C LEU A 132 11.57 -18.78 8.02
N ALA A 133 10.94 -19.74 7.35
CA ALA A 133 9.96 -20.64 7.97
C ALA A 133 10.61 -21.50 9.06
N THR A 134 11.83 -22.02 8.82
CA THR A 134 12.58 -22.82 9.82
C THR A 134 12.96 -21.97 11.04
N ALA A 135 13.34 -20.72 10.84
CA ALA A 135 13.66 -19.82 11.95
C ALA A 135 12.43 -19.39 12.75
N ALA A 136 11.27 -19.27 12.11
CA ALA A 136 10.00 -18.97 12.76
C ALA A 136 9.39 -20.19 13.49
N ALA A 137 9.76 -21.41 13.11
CA ALA A 137 9.29 -22.66 13.72
C ALA A 137 10.01 -23.01 15.07
N ALA A 138 10.90 -22.15 15.60
CA ALA A 138 11.34 -22.26 16.99
C ALA A 138 10.14 -22.02 17.92
N PRO A 139 10.03 -22.72 19.07
CA PRO A 139 8.77 -22.96 19.77
C PRO A 139 8.18 -21.68 20.39
N HIS A 140 7.37 -20.98 19.66
CA HIS A 140 6.37 -20.05 20.17
C HIS A 140 5.03 -20.46 19.56
N GLU A 141 4.17 -20.98 20.43
CA GLU A 141 2.79 -21.34 20.17
C GLU A 141 1.97 -20.10 19.75
N ALA A 142 1.96 -19.80 18.49
CA ALA A 142 0.90 -19.06 17.84
C ALA A 142 0.87 -19.51 16.38
N ASP A 143 -0.05 -20.41 16.09
CA ASP A 143 -0.41 -20.74 14.72
C ASP A 143 -1.03 -19.48 14.10
N PRO A 144 -0.33 -18.75 13.21
CA PRO A 144 -0.96 -17.64 12.50
C PRO A 144 -1.95 -18.29 11.55
N GLY A 145 -3.24 -18.15 11.86
CA GLY A 145 -4.31 -18.64 11.01
C GLY A 145 -4.08 -18.25 9.55
N PRO A 146 -4.61 -18.99 8.57
CA PRO A 146 -4.30 -18.87 7.14
C PRO A 146 -4.71 -17.52 6.51
N ASP A 147 -5.18 -16.55 7.27
CA ASP A 147 -5.90 -15.38 6.79
C ASP A 147 -5.21 -14.03 6.98
N ALA A 148 -4.00 -13.99 7.54
CA ALA A 148 -3.33 -12.72 7.78
C ALA A 148 -2.45 -12.32 6.59
N ALA A 149 -2.94 -11.46 5.72
CA ALA A 149 -2.20 -10.93 4.57
C ALA A 149 -0.92 -10.14 4.96
N ASP A 150 -0.83 -9.71 6.21
CA ASP A 150 0.28 -8.90 6.76
C ASP A 150 1.10 -9.61 7.85
N ASP A 151 0.83 -10.89 8.14
CA ASP A 151 1.59 -11.71 9.08
C ASP A 151 2.80 -12.37 8.42
N GLU A 152 3.64 -11.54 7.80
CA GLU A 152 4.99 -12.00 7.48
C GLU A 152 5.70 -12.29 8.81
N PRO A 153 6.26 -13.51 9.02
CA PRO A 153 6.99 -13.84 10.22
C PRO A 153 8.09 -12.80 10.49
N LEU A 154 8.29 -12.46 11.76
CA LEU A 154 9.39 -11.59 12.15
C LEU A 154 10.70 -12.12 11.58
N TYR A 155 11.40 -11.26 10.84
CA TYR A 155 12.69 -11.64 10.28
C TYR A 155 13.72 -11.81 11.41
N PRO A 156 14.40 -12.95 11.53
CA PRO A 156 15.31 -13.24 12.65
C PRO A 156 16.62 -12.47 12.61
N GLY A 157 16.83 -11.60 11.62
CA GLY A 157 18.05 -10.80 11.51
C GLY A 157 19.27 -11.53 10.96
N THR A 158 19.13 -12.76 10.42
CA THR A 158 20.25 -13.61 9.96
C THR A 158 21.25 -12.91 9.05
N CYS A 159 20.80 -12.06 8.12
CA CYS A 159 21.69 -11.29 7.23
C CYS A 159 21.84 -9.84 7.68
N ARG A 160 21.28 -9.45 8.82
CA ARG A 160 21.29 -8.08 9.30
C ARG A 160 22.70 -7.70 9.75
N PRO A 161 23.35 -6.70 9.12
CA PRO A 161 24.68 -6.29 9.58
C PRO A 161 24.60 -5.67 10.98
N PRO A 162 25.64 -5.79 11.80
CA PRO A 162 25.72 -5.08 13.07
C PRO A 162 25.64 -3.56 12.84
N LEU A 163 25.30 -2.81 13.87
CA LEU A 163 25.36 -1.34 13.84
C LEU A 163 26.81 -0.90 13.53
N ARG A 164 26.96 0.25 12.85
CA ARG A 164 28.28 0.79 12.45
C ARG A 164 29.26 0.73 13.63
N GLY A 165 30.42 0.08 13.40
CA GLY A 165 31.48 -0.06 14.41
C GLY A 165 31.61 -1.45 15.03
N ALA A 166 30.65 -2.36 14.84
CA ALA A 166 30.84 -3.75 15.24
C ALA A 166 31.51 -4.56 14.11
N PRO A 167 32.43 -5.49 14.43
CA PRO A 167 33.08 -6.33 13.40
C PRO A 167 32.04 -7.18 12.67
N LEU A 168 32.11 -7.18 11.36
CA LEU A 168 31.29 -8.01 10.49
C LEU A 168 31.72 -9.48 10.71
N HIS A 169 30.95 -10.25 11.48
CA HIS A 169 31.13 -11.67 11.52
C HIS A 169 30.50 -12.29 10.24
N GLY A 170 31.32 -12.68 9.27
CA GLY A 170 31.00 -13.69 8.27
C GLY A 170 30.43 -13.27 6.93
N ALA A 171 30.15 -12.01 6.66
CA ALA A 171 29.71 -11.57 5.32
C ALA A 171 30.69 -10.53 4.76
N ALA A 172 31.36 -10.86 3.66
CA ALA A 172 32.15 -9.90 2.89
C ALA A 172 31.24 -8.72 2.44
N PRO A 173 31.73 -7.48 2.43
CA PRO A 173 30.97 -6.36 1.93
C PRO A 173 30.58 -6.63 0.46
N TRP A 174 29.31 -6.38 0.14
CA TRP A 174 28.81 -6.52 -1.23
C TRP A 174 29.56 -5.55 -2.14
N THR A 175 30.09 -6.06 -3.23
CA THR A 175 30.67 -5.23 -4.28
C THR A 175 29.56 -4.51 -5.05
N LYS A 176 29.88 -3.38 -5.65
CA LYS A 176 28.93 -2.66 -6.52
C LYS A 176 28.38 -3.57 -7.62
N ALA A 177 29.21 -4.46 -8.17
CA ALA A 177 28.81 -5.41 -9.20
C ALA A 177 27.79 -6.43 -8.67
N GLU A 178 27.95 -6.95 -7.46
CA GLU A 178 27.00 -7.87 -6.84
C GLU A 178 25.68 -7.17 -6.49
N VAL A 179 25.72 -5.90 -6.13
CA VAL A 179 24.54 -5.04 -5.91
C VAL A 179 23.75 -4.86 -7.21
N GLU A 180 24.45 -4.66 -8.32
CA GLU A 180 23.86 -4.40 -9.63
C GLU A 180 23.45 -5.69 -10.36
N ALA A 181 24.12 -6.82 -10.09
CA ALA A 181 23.86 -8.11 -10.75
C ALA A 181 22.59 -8.82 -10.29
N GLY A 182 21.95 -8.37 -9.21
CA GLY A 182 20.79 -9.05 -8.62
C GLY A 182 21.21 -10.27 -7.76
N GLY A 183 20.27 -11.16 -7.48
CA GLY A 183 20.53 -12.43 -6.74
C GLY A 183 20.34 -12.36 -5.24
N ALA A 184 20.03 -11.19 -4.67
CA ALA A 184 19.63 -11.05 -3.28
C ALA A 184 18.34 -10.24 -3.13
N ASN A 185 17.58 -10.56 -2.10
CA ASN A 185 16.55 -9.64 -1.63
C ASN A 185 17.20 -8.49 -0.86
N TRP A 186 16.62 -7.31 -0.92
CA TRP A 186 17.07 -6.16 -0.13
C TRP A 186 16.04 -5.86 0.94
N ARG A 187 16.50 -5.86 2.18
CA ARG A 187 15.64 -5.55 3.34
C ARG A 187 15.88 -4.14 3.84
N PHE A 188 14.79 -3.49 4.21
CA PHE A 188 14.82 -2.28 4.99
C PHE A 188 15.09 -2.63 6.45
N ARG A 189 16.10 -1.98 7.04
CA ARG A 189 16.44 -2.11 8.43
C ARG A 189 15.51 -1.26 9.27
N VAL A 190 14.70 -1.89 10.10
CA VAL A 190 13.81 -1.16 11.01
C VAL A 190 14.57 -0.63 12.23
N PRO A 191 14.15 0.47 12.84
CA PRO A 191 14.70 1.01 14.08
C PRO A 191 14.11 0.26 15.27
N ASP A 192 14.77 -0.81 15.73
CA ASP A 192 14.27 -1.66 16.79
C ASP A 192 13.88 -0.86 18.04
N GLY A 193 12.72 -1.16 18.60
CA GLY A 193 12.17 -0.52 19.80
C GLY A 193 11.47 0.82 19.52
N GLU A 194 11.51 1.34 18.30
CA GLU A 194 10.78 2.58 17.97
C GLU A 194 9.29 2.31 17.79
N ALA A 195 8.46 3.06 18.50
CA ALA A 195 7.02 3.06 18.33
C ALA A 195 6.63 3.90 17.09
N ILE A 196 5.93 3.29 16.15
CA ILE A 196 5.40 3.94 14.95
C ILE A 196 3.92 4.20 15.18
N GLU A 197 3.61 5.44 15.49
CA GLU A 197 2.26 5.90 15.81
C GLU A 197 1.64 6.62 14.62
N PHE A 198 0.35 6.38 14.39
CA PHE A 198 -0.46 7.11 13.42
C PHE A 198 -1.94 7.09 13.81
N ALA A 199 -2.68 8.07 13.32
CA ALA A 199 -4.13 8.10 13.44
C ALA A 199 -4.76 7.49 12.18
N ASP A 200 -5.60 6.48 12.37
CA ASP A 200 -6.42 5.93 11.29
C ASP A 200 -7.82 6.53 11.32
N GLY A 201 -8.32 6.94 10.16
CA GLY A 201 -9.61 7.62 10.05
C GLY A 201 -10.84 6.77 10.39
N ASN A 202 -10.69 5.45 10.50
CA ASN A 202 -11.75 4.53 10.88
C ASN A 202 -11.47 3.80 12.19
N LEU A 203 -10.22 3.39 12.42
CA LEU A 203 -9.83 2.56 13.56
C LEU A 203 -9.21 3.38 14.70
N GLY A 204 -9.08 4.71 14.55
CA GLY A 204 -8.51 5.58 15.58
C GLY A 204 -6.98 5.46 15.71
N PRO A 205 -6.42 5.81 16.88
CA PRO A 205 -4.99 5.76 17.12
C PRO A 205 -4.43 4.34 17.00
N GLN A 206 -3.31 4.21 16.28
CA GLN A 206 -2.60 2.95 16.07
C GLN A 206 -1.14 3.12 16.49
N CYS A 207 -0.54 2.04 17.01
CA CYS A 207 0.84 2.00 17.42
C CYS A 207 1.43 0.61 17.12
N PHE A 208 2.58 0.58 16.45
CA PHE A 208 3.34 -0.64 16.17
C PHE A 208 4.80 -0.42 16.55
N VAL A 209 5.38 -1.36 17.27
CA VAL A 209 6.77 -1.28 17.72
C VAL A 209 7.67 -2.05 16.75
N ALA A 210 8.59 -1.33 16.11
CA ALA A 210 9.57 -1.90 15.20
C ALA A 210 10.48 -2.91 15.92
N GLY A 211 10.73 -4.06 15.32
CA GLY A 211 11.46 -5.17 15.92
C GLY A 211 10.62 -6.08 16.82
N VAL A 212 9.38 -5.68 17.16
CA VAL A 212 8.43 -6.46 17.98
C VAL A 212 7.20 -6.84 17.17
N ASP A 213 6.46 -5.87 16.65
CA ASP A 213 5.24 -6.13 15.87
C ASP A 213 5.54 -6.45 14.39
N PHE A 214 6.65 -5.94 13.88
CA PHE A 214 7.16 -6.23 12.55
C PHE A 214 8.69 -6.06 12.51
N GLY A 215 9.37 -6.90 11.73
CA GLY A 215 10.82 -6.88 11.56
C GLY A 215 11.28 -6.22 10.27
N ASP A 216 12.58 -6.42 9.96
CA ASP A 216 13.15 -5.97 8.68
C ASP A 216 12.42 -6.63 7.51
N PHE A 217 11.91 -5.82 6.61
CA PHE A 217 11.05 -6.28 5.51
C PHE A 217 11.71 -6.07 4.14
N VAL A 218 11.31 -6.91 3.19
CA VAL A 218 11.84 -6.84 1.81
C VAL A 218 11.29 -5.60 1.12
N VAL A 219 12.17 -4.81 0.51
CA VAL A 219 11.81 -3.67 -0.35
C VAL A 219 12.16 -3.91 -1.81
N TRP A 220 13.16 -4.77 -2.08
CA TRP A 220 13.55 -5.14 -3.43
C TRP A 220 13.84 -6.64 -3.50
N ARG A 221 13.25 -7.29 -4.49
CA ARG A 221 13.34 -8.73 -4.65
C ARG A 221 14.56 -9.12 -5.51
N ARG A 222 15.06 -10.33 -5.33
CA ARG A 222 16.19 -10.88 -6.10
C ARG A 222 15.95 -10.89 -7.60
N GLU A 223 14.70 -10.95 -8.02
CA GLU A 223 14.28 -10.93 -9.41
C GLU A 223 14.35 -9.52 -10.04
N GLY A 224 14.82 -8.51 -9.30
CA GLY A 224 14.98 -7.16 -9.79
C GLY A 224 13.70 -6.31 -9.75
N THR A 225 12.71 -6.70 -8.95
CA THR A 225 11.43 -6.01 -8.81
C THR A 225 11.24 -5.43 -7.41
N PRO A 226 10.51 -4.31 -7.25
CA PRO A 226 10.18 -3.78 -5.93
C PRO A 226 9.22 -4.72 -5.20
N SER A 227 9.22 -4.63 -3.86
CA SER A 227 8.13 -5.19 -3.07
C SER A 227 6.90 -4.29 -3.13
N TYR A 228 5.77 -4.83 -2.68
CA TYR A 228 4.53 -4.08 -2.49
C TYR A 228 4.76 -2.80 -1.65
N GLN A 229 5.50 -2.91 -0.54
CA GLN A 229 5.72 -1.79 0.37
C GLN A 229 6.43 -0.61 -0.32
N LEU A 230 7.50 -0.88 -1.06
CA LEU A 230 8.23 0.16 -1.77
C LEU A 230 7.42 0.75 -2.92
N ALA A 231 6.76 -0.10 -3.72
CA ALA A 231 6.00 0.34 -4.87
C ALA A 231 4.85 1.26 -4.47
N CYS A 232 4.06 0.88 -3.45
CA CYS A 232 2.97 1.72 -2.95
C CYS A 232 3.47 3.10 -2.49
N VAL A 233 4.53 3.15 -1.67
CA VAL A 233 5.07 4.42 -1.16
C VAL A 233 5.54 5.34 -2.29
N VAL A 234 6.27 4.78 -3.26
CA VAL A 234 6.79 5.56 -4.40
C VAL A 234 5.66 6.07 -5.29
N ASP A 235 4.67 5.23 -5.55
CA ASP A 235 3.54 5.60 -6.40
C ASP A 235 2.61 6.60 -5.72
N ASP A 236 2.27 6.37 -4.45
CA ASP A 236 1.39 7.26 -3.71
C ASP A 236 2.03 8.65 -3.58
N ALA A 237 3.35 8.73 -3.36
CA ALA A 237 4.07 10.01 -3.37
C ALA A 237 4.11 10.66 -4.77
N ALA A 238 4.45 9.91 -5.82
CA ALA A 238 4.54 10.42 -7.19
C ALA A 238 3.19 10.87 -7.74
N MET A 239 2.10 10.21 -7.36
CA MET A 239 0.72 10.55 -7.71
C MET A 239 0.10 11.56 -6.74
N ARG A 240 0.85 12.05 -5.75
CA ARG A 240 0.42 13.02 -4.75
C ARG A 240 -0.83 12.58 -3.97
N ILE A 241 -0.90 11.30 -3.63
CA ILE A 241 -2.03 10.77 -2.87
C ILE A 241 -2.03 11.37 -1.46
N THR A 242 -3.18 11.92 -1.06
CA THR A 242 -3.35 12.55 0.25
C THR A 242 -4.04 11.64 1.26
N GLU A 243 -4.78 10.63 0.78
CA GLU A 243 -5.41 9.62 1.64
C GLU A 243 -5.35 8.24 1.00
N VAL A 244 -5.00 7.26 1.82
CA VAL A 244 -4.95 5.84 1.47
C VAL A 244 -6.09 5.10 2.14
N VAL A 245 -7.08 4.68 1.33
CA VAL A 245 -8.18 3.81 1.78
C VAL A 245 -7.87 2.38 1.35
N ARG A 246 -7.93 1.41 2.29
CA ARG A 246 -7.66 -0.01 2.03
C ARG A 246 -8.22 -0.92 3.13
N GLY A 247 -8.10 -2.23 3.00
CA GLY A 247 -8.56 -3.19 4.01
C GLY A 247 -7.73 -3.17 5.29
N ALA A 248 -8.34 -3.48 6.42
CA ALA A 248 -7.70 -3.52 7.74
C ALA A 248 -6.61 -4.61 7.85
N ASP A 249 -6.60 -5.58 6.95
CA ASP A 249 -5.52 -6.57 6.83
C ASP A 249 -4.15 -5.97 6.44
N LEU A 250 -4.13 -4.72 6.00
CA LEU A 250 -2.91 -3.98 5.66
C LEU A 250 -2.52 -2.94 6.72
N LEU A 251 -3.11 -3.01 7.92
CA LEU A 251 -2.88 -2.02 8.97
C LEU A 251 -1.40 -1.98 9.40
N LYS A 252 -0.77 -3.13 9.60
CA LYS A 252 0.66 -3.25 9.94
C LYS A 252 1.57 -2.75 8.81
N SER A 253 1.15 -2.89 7.55
CA SER A 253 1.85 -2.34 6.38
C SER A 253 1.96 -0.82 6.43
N THR A 254 1.03 -0.13 7.12
CA THR A 254 1.10 1.32 7.32
C THR A 254 2.35 1.73 8.08
N ALA A 255 2.69 1.03 9.16
CA ALA A 255 3.91 1.32 9.92
C ALA A 255 5.18 1.15 9.07
N ARG A 256 5.24 0.09 8.24
CA ARG A 256 6.35 -0.12 7.29
C ARG A 256 6.44 0.99 6.25
N GLN A 257 5.31 1.44 5.72
CA GLN A 257 5.24 2.50 4.71
C GLN A 257 5.55 3.88 5.30
N ILE A 258 5.20 4.15 6.55
CA ILE A 258 5.61 5.36 7.28
C ILE A 258 7.15 5.42 7.40
N LEU A 259 7.80 4.31 7.74
CA LEU A 259 9.26 4.24 7.79
C LEU A 259 9.89 4.49 6.42
N LEU A 260 9.32 3.94 5.34
CA LEU A 260 9.80 4.18 3.98
C LEU A 260 9.59 5.64 3.55
N ASN A 261 8.43 6.23 3.82
CA ASN A 261 8.17 7.65 3.54
C ASN A 261 9.19 8.53 4.24
N ARG A 262 9.43 8.30 5.54
CA ARG A 262 10.44 9.02 6.32
C ARG A 262 11.83 8.88 5.70
N ALA A 263 12.23 7.65 5.36
CA ALA A 263 13.54 7.37 4.77
C ALA A 263 13.73 7.96 3.38
N LEU A 264 12.67 8.11 2.60
CA LEU A 264 12.67 8.74 1.27
C LEU A 264 12.48 10.26 1.33
N GLY A 265 11.99 10.81 2.44
CA GLY A 265 11.64 12.23 2.60
C GLY A 265 10.29 12.59 1.99
N HIS A 266 9.37 11.62 1.94
CA HIS A 266 8.00 11.83 1.49
C HIS A 266 7.08 12.19 2.67
N ALA A 267 6.05 12.98 2.42
CA ALA A 267 4.97 13.18 3.38
C ALA A 267 4.13 11.90 3.50
N ASN A 268 3.62 11.61 4.70
CA ASN A 268 2.65 10.54 4.89
C ASN A 268 1.28 11.01 4.41
N PRO A 269 0.53 10.18 3.67
CA PRO A 269 -0.90 10.41 3.44
C PRO A 269 -1.69 10.18 4.75
N ALA A 270 -2.94 10.62 4.79
CA ALA A 270 -3.91 10.14 5.77
C ALA A 270 -4.25 8.66 5.48
N TRP A 271 -4.67 7.94 6.51
CA TRP A 271 -4.97 6.50 6.43
C TRP A 271 -6.42 6.24 6.84
N HIS A 272 -7.08 5.34 6.11
CA HIS A 272 -8.42 4.88 6.42
C HIS A 272 -8.54 3.38 6.10
N HIS A 273 -8.57 2.55 7.13
CA HIS A 273 -8.68 1.10 6.97
C HIS A 273 -10.12 0.64 7.12
N CYS A 274 -10.66 0.06 6.05
CA CYS A 274 -12.00 -0.51 6.04
C CYS A 274 -12.01 -1.87 6.76
N ALA A 275 -13.09 -2.15 7.49
CA ALA A 275 -13.31 -3.47 8.08
C ALA A 275 -13.30 -4.56 7.00
N LEU A 276 -12.78 -5.73 7.35
CA LEU A 276 -12.79 -6.88 6.45
C LEU A 276 -14.20 -7.46 6.34
N VAL A 277 -14.52 -7.94 5.16
CA VAL A 277 -15.76 -8.69 4.97
C VAL A 277 -15.53 -10.13 5.45
N VAL A 278 -16.32 -10.56 6.42
CA VAL A 278 -16.27 -11.88 7.02
C VAL A 278 -17.54 -12.67 6.73
N ASP A 279 -17.46 -13.99 6.79
CA ASP A 279 -18.62 -14.87 6.74
C ASP A 279 -19.39 -14.87 8.09
N ARG A 280 -20.49 -15.65 8.17
CA ARG A 280 -21.29 -15.79 9.40
C ARG A 280 -20.51 -16.40 10.57
N ASN A 281 -19.38 -17.05 10.31
CA ASN A 281 -18.50 -17.65 11.32
C ASN A 281 -17.33 -16.72 11.71
N GLY A 282 -17.33 -15.47 11.23
CA GLY A 282 -16.25 -14.50 11.46
C GLY A 282 -14.99 -14.77 10.65
N ARG A 283 -14.99 -15.69 9.70
CA ARG A 283 -13.85 -16.00 8.85
C ARG A 283 -13.82 -15.02 7.66
N ARG A 284 -12.66 -14.53 7.34
CA ARG A 284 -12.46 -13.66 6.18
C ARG A 284 -12.92 -14.35 4.90
N LEU A 285 -13.72 -13.64 4.11
CA LEU A 285 -14.06 -14.06 2.75
C LEU A 285 -12.83 -13.96 1.86
N ALA A 286 -12.02 -15.01 1.86
CA ALA A 286 -10.77 -15.07 1.14
C ALA A 286 -10.98 -15.32 -0.36
N LYS A 287 -9.97 -14.96 -1.18
CA LYS A 287 -9.91 -15.12 -2.66
C LYS A 287 -10.17 -16.55 -3.19
N ARG A 288 -10.32 -17.55 -2.33
CA ARG A 288 -10.49 -18.97 -2.73
C ARG A 288 -11.89 -19.33 -3.22
N HIS A 289 -12.84 -18.41 -3.08
CA HIS A 289 -14.22 -18.63 -3.53
C HIS A 289 -14.53 -17.76 -4.74
N ASP A 290 -14.28 -18.24 -5.95
CA ASP A 290 -14.75 -17.62 -7.21
C ASP A 290 -16.27 -17.33 -7.17
N ALA A 291 -17.00 -18.02 -6.30
CA ALA A 291 -18.42 -17.82 -6.04
C ALA A 291 -18.77 -16.40 -5.55
N LEU A 292 -17.82 -15.67 -4.98
CA LEU A 292 -17.96 -14.29 -4.47
C LEU A 292 -17.28 -13.24 -5.33
N SER A 293 -16.82 -13.61 -6.51
CA SER A 293 -16.35 -12.61 -7.46
C SER A 293 -17.51 -11.72 -7.91
N LEU A 294 -17.24 -10.44 -8.11
CA LEU A 294 -18.27 -9.50 -8.58
C LEU A 294 -18.91 -9.96 -9.88
N ARG A 295 -18.10 -10.52 -10.78
CA ARG A 295 -18.56 -11.10 -12.03
C ARG A 295 -19.59 -12.20 -11.82
N THR A 296 -19.31 -13.17 -10.94
CA THR A 296 -20.25 -14.27 -10.61
C THR A 296 -21.52 -13.74 -9.96
N LEU A 297 -21.40 -12.80 -9.03
CA LEU A 297 -22.56 -12.22 -8.36
C LEU A 297 -23.44 -11.43 -9.33
N ARG A 298 -22.83 -10.67 -10.24
CA ARG A 298 -23.51 -9.97 -11.33
C ARG A 298 -24.26 -10.95 -12.26
N GLN A 299 -23.63 -12.08 -12.62
CA GLN A 299 -24.27 -13.14 -13.42
C GLN A 299 -25.46 -13.77 -12.72
N ARG A 300 -25.46 -13.80 -11.38
CA ARG A 300 -26.59 -14.25 -10.55
C ARG A 300 -27.68 -13.18 -10.38
N GLY A 301 -27.55 -12.02 -11.04
CA GLY A 301 -28.55 -10.97 -11.02
C GLY A 301 -28.43 -9.98 -9.83
N LEU A 302 -27.34 -10.02 -9.04
CA LEU A 302 -27.14 -9.06 -7.98
C LEU A 302 -26.85 -7.67 -8.57
N THR A 303 -27.40 -6.65 -7.91
CA THR A 303 -27.16 -5.25 -8.26
C THR A 303 -25.98 -4.65 -7.47
N PRO A 304 -25.41 -3.53 -7.89
CA PRO A 304 -24.42 -2.80 -7.09
C PRO A 304 -24.88 -2.52 -5.64
N MET A 305 -26.16 -2.17 -5.47
CA MET A 305 -26.73 -1.91 -4.15
C MET A 305 -26.69 -3.16 -3.26
N ASN A 306 -26.98 -4.35 -3.80
CA ASN A 306 -26.86 -5.60 -3.05
C ASN A 306 -25.44 -5.89 -2.59
N ILE A 307 -24.43 -5.59 -3.43
CA ILE A 307 -23.00 -5.80 -3.13
C ILE A 307 -22.51 -4.84 -2.05
N LEU A 308 -22.97 -3.60 -2.10
CA LEU A 308 -22.52 -2.52 -1.20
C LEU A 308 -23.29 -2.50 0.13
N SER A 309 -24.44 -3.19 0.22
CA SER A 309 -25.21 -3.31 1.47
C SER A 309 -24.43 -4.08 2.55
N ALA A 310 -24.78 -3.83 3.82
CA ALA A 310 -24.14 -4.49 4.96
C ALA A 310 -24.30 -6.02 4.92
N GLU A 311 -25.47 -6.49 4.48
CA GLU A 311 -25.80 -7.90 4.36
C GLU A 311 -25.87 -8.30 2.88
N LEU A 312 -25.10 -9.33 2.52
CA LEU A 312 -25.26 -9.96 1.20
C LEU A 312 -26.51 -10.82 1.19
N PRO A 313 -27.40 -10.67 0.20
CA PRO A 313 -28.64 -11.42 0.12
C PRO A 313 -28.46 -12.88 -0.35
N VAL A 314 -27.25 -13.39 -0.31
CA VAL A 314 -26.91 -14.77 -0.71
C VAL A 314 -26.22 -15.51 0.42
N GLU A 315 -26.60 -16.78 0.60
CA GLU A 315 -25.83 -17.70 1.43
C GLU A 315 -24.49 -17.99 0.75
N VAL A 316 -23.42 -17.73 1.48
CA VAL A 316 -22.04 -17.89 1.04
C VAL A 316 -21.48 -19.20 1.58
#